data_93cf3e5457430a80375b2e42b84467ff
#
_entry.id   93cf3e5457430a80375b2e42b84467ff
#
_cell.length_a   1.000
_cell.length_b   1.000
_cell.length_c   1.000
_cell.angle_alpha   90.00
_cell.angle_beta   90.00
_cell.angle_gamma   90.00
#
_symmetry.space_group_name_H-M   'P 1'
#
loop_
_entity.id
_entity.type
_entity.pdbx_description
1 polymer ?
#
loop_
_entity_poly.entity_id
_entity_poly.type
_entity_poly.pdbx_seq_one_letter_code
_entity_poly.pdbx_strand_id
1 'polypeptide(L)'
;MPEISRFLGIIITMNFSDYNPPHFHVRYNEYEASIRIKDFGLMIGDLPPKTFGLVAEWAKLHQEELMQCWEEVKKGNLIKVKPL
;
A
#
# COMPACT_ATOMS: atom_id res chain seq x y z
N MET A 1 11.57 2.27 5.43
CA MET A 1 10.18 1.78 5.33
C MET A 1 10.17 0.43 4.60
N PRO A 2 9.56 -0.60 5.19
CA PRO A 2 9.54 -1.91 4.55
C PRO A 2 8.73 -1.91 3.25
N GLU A 3 9.39 -2.28 2.18
CA GLU A 3 8.75 -2.38 0.86
C GLU A 3 8.05 -3.74 0.73
N ILE A 4 6.77 -3.73 0.35
CA ILE A 4 6.01 -4.96 0.16
C ILE A 4 5.75 -5.27 -1.31
N SER A 5 5.83 -4.27 -2.19
CA SER A 5 5.70 -4.48 -3.62
C SER A 5 6.27 -3.30 -4.39
N ARG A 6 6.58 -3.53 -5.67
CA ARG A 6 7.10 -2.49 -6.56
C ARG A 6 6.72 -2.84 -8.00
N PHE A 7 6.08 -1.92 -8.69
CA PHE A 7 5.70 -2.12 -10.09
C PHE A 7 5.52 -0.77 -10.80
N LEU A 8 5.93 -0.71 -12.05
CA LEU A 8 5.74 0.47 -12.92
C LEU A 8 6.21 1.79 -12.29
N GLY A 9 7.31 1.75 -11.52
CA GLY A 9 7.84 2.91 -10.83
C GLY A 9 7.12 3.27 -9.55
N ILE A 10 6.12 2.47 -9.16
CA ILE A 10 5.34 2.66 -7.94
C ILE A 10 5.92 1.77 -6.84
N ILE A 11 6.16 2.34 -5.67
CA ILE A 11 6.69 1.61 -4.51
C ILE A 11 5.61 1.56 -3.43
N ILE A 12 5.31 0.34 -2.96
CA ILE A 12 4.32 0.14 -1.90
C ILE A 12 5.06 -0.27 -0.64
N THR A 13 4.80 0.43 0.47
CA THR A 13 5.42 0.16 1.76
C THR A 13 4.37 0.05 2.85
N MET A 14 4.74 -0.58 3.97
CA MET A 14 3.86 -0.71 5.13
C MET A 14 4.72 -0.71 6.38
N ASN A 15 4.37 0.14 7.36
CA ASN A 15 5.16 0.32 8.57
C ASN A 15 4.53 -0.39 9.76
N PHE A 16 5.37 -1.01 10.61
CA PHE A 16 4.87 -1.70 11.79
C PHE A 16 4.33 -0.75 12.88
N SER A 17 4.74 0.52 12.84
CA SER A 17 4.31 1.52 13.82
C SER A 17 3.06 2.31 13.40
N ASP A 18 2.50 2.00 12.25
CA ASP A 18 1.30 2.70 11.77
C ASP A 18 0.07 2.38 12.62
N TYR A 19 -0.84 3.35 12.71
CA TYR A 19 -2.08 3.22 13.48
C TYR A 19 -3.25 2.88 12.56
N ASN A 20 -4.31 2.32 13.17
CA ASN A 20 -5.56 2.06 12.45
C ASN A 20 -6.14 3.36 11.86
N PRO A 21 -6.88 3.29 10.74
CA PRO A 21 -7.31 2.06 10.07
C PRO A 21 -6.17 1.43 9.24
N PRO A 22 -6.29 0.12 8.91
CA PRO A 22 -5.29 -0.55 8.07
C PRO A 22 -5.09 0.18 6.75
N HIS A 23 -3.83 0.47 6.43
CA HIS A 23 -3.49 1.21 5.21
C HIS A 23 -2.07 0.86 4.75
N PHE A 24 -1.75 1.24 3.52
CA PHE A 24 -0.40 1.11 2.98
C PHE A 24 0.02 2.44 2.40
N HIS A 25 1.34 2.59 2.25
CA HIS A 25 1.93 3.81 1.70
C HIS A 25 2.34 3.59 0.26
N VAL A 26 2.18 4.63 -0.56
CA VAL A 26 2.54 4.61 -1.97
C VAL A 26 3.51 5.75 -2.24
N ARG A 27 4.55 5.44 -2.99
CA ARG A 27 5.49 6.45 -3.45
C ARG A 27 5.65 6.34 -4.97
N TYR A 28 5.51 7.46 -5.64
CA TYR A 28 5.66 7.51 -7.09
C TYR A 28 6.28 8.87 -7.45
N ASN A 29 7.53 8.87 -7.92
CA ASN A 29 8.29 10.10 -8.19
C ASN A 29 8.28 11.00 -6.95
N GLU A 30 7.80 12.25 -7.07
CA GLU A 30 7.69 13.18 -5.96
C GLU A 30 6.39 13.03 -5.15
N TYR A 31 5.51 12.13 -5.57
CA TYR A 31 4.22 11.91 -4.89
C TYR A 31 4.32 10.87 -3.79
N GLU A 32 3.61 11.13 -2.71
CA GLU A 32 3.45 10.17 -1.62
C GLU A 32 1.99 10.18 -1.18
N ALA A 33 1.46 9.00 -0.85
CA ALA A 33 0.08 8.87 -0.43
C ALA A 33 -0.09 7.68 0.51
N SER A 34 -1.15 7.73 1.31
CA SER A 34 -1.59 6.59 2.14
C SER A 34 -2.98 6.20 1.68
N ILE A 35 -3.18 4.91 1.46
CA ILE A 35 -4.43 4.37 0.92
C ILE A 35 -4.97 3.32 1.88
N ARG A 36 -6.25 3.45 2.23
CA ARG A 36 -6.93 2.54 3.14
C ARG A 36 -7.21 1.21 2.45
N ILE A 37 -6.93 0.11 3.14
CA ILE A 37 -7.09 -1.23 2.55
C ILE A 37 -8.57 -1.60 2.38
N LYS A 38 -9.42 -1.16 3.28
CA LYS A 38 -10.83 -1.55 3.30
C LYS A 38 -11.59 -1.10 2.04
N ASP A 39 -11.38 0.13 1.63
CA ASP A 39 -12.18 0.73 0.54
C ASP A 39 -11.31 1.42 -0.51
N PHE A 40 -9.97 1.31 -0.39
CA PHE A 40 -9.01 1.94 -1.30
C PHE A 40 -9.11 3.46 -1.32
N GLY A 41 -9.64 4.04 -0.23
CA GLY A 41 -9.75 5.48 -0.10
C GLY A 41 -8.41 6.13 0.17
N LEU A 42 -8.20 7.29 -0.43
CA LEU A 42 -7.00 8.10 -0.18
C LEU A 42 -7.14 8.75 1.20
N MET A 43 -6.17 8.47 2.08
CA MET A 43 -6.18 9.02 3.44
C MET A 43 -5.36 10.29 3.54
N ILE A 44 -4.14 10.25 3.03
CA ILE A 44 -3.17 11.35 3.11
C ILE A 44 -2.42 11.41 1.79
N GLY A 45 -2.04 12.62 1.39
CA GLY A 45 -1.20 12.81 0.23
C GLY A 45 -1.97 12.83 -1.08
N ASP A 46 -1.25 12.60 -2.16
CA ASP A 46 -1.82 12.69 -3.51
C ASP A 46 -1.05 11.81 -4.49
N LEU A 47 -1.74 11.40 -5.55
CA LEU A 47 -1.17 10.64 -6.66
C LEU A 47 -1.82 11.11 -7.97
N PRO A 48 -1.10 11.07 -9.09
CA PRO A 48 -1.75 11.30 -10.37
C PRO A 48 -2.90 10.32 -10.58
N PRO A 49 -4.00 10.72 -11.21
CA PRO A 49 -5.18 9.84 -11.37
C PRO A 49 -4.87 8.48 -11.99
N LYS A 50 -4.02 8.44 -13.00
CA LYS A 50 -3.64 7.19 -13.65
C LYS A 50 -2.89 6.28 -12.68
N THR A 51 -1.95 6.84 -11.91
CA THR A 51 -1.18 6.09 -10.92
C THR A 51 -2.10 5.57 -9.82
N PHE A 52 -2.99 6.41 -9.34
CA PHE A 52 -3.97 6.00 -8.33
C PHE A 52 -4.82 4.83 -8.84
N GLY A 53 -5.27 4.89 -10.09
CA GLY A 53 -6.04 3.82 -10.71
C GLY A 53 -5.30 2.49 -10.75
N LEU A 54 -4.00 2.53 -11.10
CA LEU A 54 -3.17 1.33 -11.13
C LEU A 54 -2.99 0.73 -9.73
N VAL A 55 -2.77 1.59 -8.74
CA VAL A 55 -2.61 1.14 -7.35
C VAL A 55 -3.91 0.55 -6.83
N ALA A 56 -5.04 1.19 -7.12
CA ALA A 56 -6.35 0.68 -6.69
C ALA A 56 -6.66 -0.68 -7.33
N GLU A 57 -6.35 -0.84 -8.62
CA GLU A 57 -6.52 -2.12 -9.31
C GLU A 57 -5.67 -3.22 -8.66
N TRP A 58 -4.40 -2.92 -8.42
CA TRP A 58 -3.50 -3.85 -7.75
C TRP A 58 -4.00 -4.20 -6.33
N ALA A 59 -4.40 -3.20 -5.57
CA ALA A 59 -4.86 -3.39 -4.19
C ALA A 59 -6.15 -4.22 -4.15
N LYS A 60 -7.03 -4.02 -5.11
CA LYS A 60 -8.27 -4.79 -5.21
C LYS A 60 -7.99 -6.28 -5.45
N LEU A 61 -7.00 -6.57 -6.29
CA LEU A 61 -6.59 -7.95 -6.56
C LEU A 61 -5.96 -8.62 -5.35
N HIS A 62 -5.36 -7.85 -4.44
CA HIS A 62 -4.57 -8.35 -3.32
C HIS A 62 -5.10 -7.91 -1.96
N GLN A 63 -6.39 -7.59 -1.87
CA GLN A 63 -6.95 -7.01 -0.64
C GLN A 63 -6.76 -7.90 0.58
N GLU A 64 -7.02 -9.19 0.45
CA GLU A 64 -6.85 -10.12 1.56
C GLU A 64 -5.39 -10.25 1.98
N GLU A 65 -4.50 -10.31 0.99
CA GLU A 65 -3.07 -10.36 1.25
C GLU A 65 -2.59 -9.09 1.95
N LEU A 66 -3.12 -7.94 1.56
CA LEU A 66 -2.77 -6.66 2.18
C LEU A 66 -3.21 -6.61 3.64
N MET A 67 -4.40 -7.13 3.95
CA MET A 67 -4.85 -7.21 5.33
C MET A 67 -3.96 -8.15 6.15
N GLN A 68 -3.55 -9.26 5.56
CA GLN A 68 -2.61 -10.18 6.20
C GLN A 68 -1.25 -9.51 6.42
N CYS A 69 -0.77 -8.74 5.44
CA CYS A 69 0.46 -7.97 5.59
C CYS A 69 0.37 -7.01 6.76
N TRP A 70 -0.77 -6.34 6.90
CA TRP A 70 -1.00 -5.39 7.99
C TRP A 70 -0.88 -6.08 9.35
N GLU A 71 -1.50 -7.25 9.50
CA GLU A 71 -1.43 -8.03 10.72
C GLU A 71 0.00 -8.49 11.01
N GLU A 72 0.69 -9.00 9.98
CA GLU A 72 2.03 -9.56 10.14
C GLU A 72 3.09 -8.50 10.38
N VAL A 73 2.99 -7.33 9.74
CA VAL A 73 3.97 -6.27 9.94
C VAL A 73 3.92 -5.73 11.37
N LYS A 74 2.75 -5.78 12.00
CA LYS A 74 2.62 -5.39 13.42
C LYS A 74 3.41 -6.31 14.33
N LYS A 75 3.63 -7.54 13.91
CA LYS A 75 4.43 -8.53 14.65
C LYS A 75 5.90 -8.51 14.25
N GLY A 76 6.27 -7.61 13.35
CA GLY A 76 7.64 -7.50 12.86
C GLY A 76 7.95 -8.40 11.67
N ASN A 77 6.95 -9.03 11.07
CA ASN A 77 7.12 -9.90 9.90
C ASN A 77 6.77 -9.16 8.63
N LEU A 78 7.67 -9.18 7.65
CA LEU A 78 7.43 -8.55 6.36
C LEU A 78 7.01 -9.61 5.34
N ILE A 79 5.80 -9.43 4.77
CA ILE A 79 5.30 -10.28 3.71
C ILE A 79 5.27 -9.45 2.44
N LYS A 80 5.81 -10.01 1.36
CA LYS A 80 5.79 -9.36 0.06
C LYS A 80 4.58 -9.77 -0.74
N VAL A 81 4.05 -8.83 -1.53
CA VAL A 81 2.90 -9.05 -2.39
C VAL A 81 3.33 -8.95 -3.83
N LYS A 82 2.81 -9.82 -4.69
CA LYS A 82 3.17 -9.82 -6.10
C LYS A 82 2.83 -8.48 -6.75
N PRO A 83 3.69 -7.98 -7.64
CA PRO A 83 3.40 -6.74 -8.35
C PRO A 83 2.28 -6.93 -9.37
N LEU A 84 1.77 -5.81 -9.83
CA LEU A 84 0.76 -5.79 -10.88
C LEU A 84 1.32 -6.34 -12.20
#